data_6006c7c834c2af2d16abd57b6ffb1d77
#
_entry.id   6006c7c834c2af2d16abd57b6ffb1d77
#
_cell.length_a   1.000
_cell.length_b   1.000
_cell.length_c   1.000
_cell.angle_alpha   90.00
_cell.angle_beta   90.00
_cell.angle_gamma   90.00
#
_symmetry.space_group_name_H-M   'P 1'
#
loop_
_entity.id
_entity.type
_entity.pdbx_description
1 polymer ?
#
loop_
_entity_poly.entity_id
_entity_poly.type
_entity_poly.pdbx_seq_one_letter_code
_entity_poly.pdbx_strand_id
1 'polypeptide(L)'
;SKMVEGSAKGWQLPFGSPRKNPPSHQPRRGAMAGAMTVGDAASLVDPFSGEGIGNALLSAKLTSKHFDKTLHSDGFTLEASDAYMEELWDILGKELSNSKTLQKMMKWKRLTSWFINKANKKKEIGTMMSEMIASKDAQTELWNPWFLFKTLVLP
;
A
#
# COMPACT_ATOMS: atom_id res chain seq x y z
N SER A 1 17.25 26.33 3.21
CA SER A 1 17.91 25.94 1.96
C SER A 1 17.15 26.53 0.79
N LYS A 2 17.80 27.31 -0.07
CA LYS A 2 17.20 27.81 -1.30
C LYS A 2 17.14 26.66 -2.32
N MET A 3 15.97 26.31 -2.82
CA MET A 3 15.85 25.42 -3.97
C MET A 3 16.46 26.10 -5.20
N VAL A 4 17.31 25.36 -5.92
CA VAL A 4 17.87 25.83 -7.20
C VAL A 4 16.73 25.83 -8.21
N GLU A 5 16.52 26.95 -8.89
CA GLU A 5 15.48 27.11 -9.91
C GLU A 5 15.68 26.04 -11.01
N GLY A 6 14.61 25.33 -11.38
CA GLY A 6 14.67 24.21 -12.32
C GLY A 6 15.17 22.87 -11.79
N SER A 7 15.53 22.76 -10.49
CA SER A 7 15.98 21.48 -9.88
C SER A 7 14.81 20.59 -9.41
N ALA A 8 13.60 21.11 -9.37
CA ALA A 8 12.42 20.32 -8.99
C ALA A 8 12.11 19.28 -10.07
N LYS A 9 12.26 18.00 -9.75
CA LYS A 9 11.88 16.87 -10.62
C LYS A 9 10.74 16.11 -9.97
N GLY A 10 9.66 15.91 -10.70
CA GLY A 10 8.57 15.04 -10.28
C GLY A 10 8.78 13.61 -10.75
N TRP A 11 8.56 12.65 -9.88
CA TRP A 11 8.60 11.24 -10.20
C TRP A 11 7.27 10.59 -9.82
N GLN A 12 6.81 9.64 -10.64
CA GLN A 12 5.63 8.85 -10.28
C GLN A 12 6.02 7.79 -9.25
N LEU A 13 5.30 7.79 -8.11
CA LEU A 13 5.46 6.72 -7.12
C LEU A 13 4.84 5.43 -7.65
N PRO A 14 5.54 4.29 -7.55
CA PRO A 14 5.04 2.98 -7.97
C PRO A 14 4.08 2.40 -6.93
N PHE A 15 2.84 2.89 -6.89
CA PHE A 15 1.84 2.47 -5.93
C PHE A 15 1.49 1.00 -6.04
N GLY A 16 1.53 0.32 -4.89
CA GLY A 16 1.12 -1.06 -4.71
C GLY A 16 -0.39 -1.21 -4.82
N SER A 17 -0.81 -2.20 -5.57
CA SER A 17 -2.20 -2.65 -5.57
C SER A 17 -2.26 -3.98 -6.28
N PRO A 18 -2.79 -5.03 -5.63
CA PRO A 18 -3.16 -6.23 -6.34
C PRO A 18 -4.17 -5.83 -7.42
N ARG A 19 -3.78 -5.95 -8.68
CA ARG A 19 -4.69 -5.71 -9.79
C ARG A 19 -5.59 -6.93 -9.92
N LYS A 20 -6.84 -6.78 -9.55
CA LYS A 20 -7.89 -7.74 -9.86
C LYS A 20 -8.63 -7.26 -11.11
N ASN A 21 -8.18 -7.61 -12.32
CA ASN A 21 -8.93 -7.32 -13.55
C ASN A 21 -8.80 -8.46 -14.55
N PRO A 22 -9.87 -8.97 -15.15
CA PRO A 22 -9.81 -9.95 -16.23
C PRO A 22 -9.42 -9.30 -17.58
N PRO A 23 -8.57 -9.89 -18.36
CA PRO A 23 -7.70 -11.01 -18.06
C PRO A 23 -6.58 -10.61 -17.09
N SER A 24 -6.65 -9.45 -16.55
CA SER A 24 -5.68 -8.73 -15.75
C SER A 24 -6.02 -8.72 -14.25
N HIS A 25 -6.82 -9.69 -13.76
CA HIS A 25 -7.08 -9.87 -12.32
C HIS A 25 -5.87 -10.43 -11.56
N GLN A 26 -4.82 -10.79 -12.29
CA GLN A 26 -3.60 -11.25 -11.65
C GLN A 26 -2.86 -10.07 -11.02
N PRO A 27 -2.31 -10.24 -9.80
CA PRO A 27 -1.37 -9.28 -9.23
C PRO A 27 -0.25 -9.02 -10.24
N ARG A 28 0.35 -7.84 -10.16
CA ARG A 28 1.56 -7.58 -10.95
C ARG A 28 2.59 -8.62 -10.57
N ARG A 29 3.13 -9.30 -11.57
CA ARG A 29 4.18 -10.27 -11.35
C ARG A 29 5.47 -9.52 -11.01
N GLY A 30 5.88 -9.57 -9.75
CA GLY A 30 7.11 -8.99 -9.25
C GLY A 30 8.28 -9.97 -9.21
N ALA A 31 8.06 -11.22 -9.68
CA ALA A 31 9.08 -12.26 -9.73
C ALA A 31 8.88 -13.17 -10.93
N MET A 32 9.96 -13.77 -11.39
CA MET A 32 10.02 -14.73 -12.48
C MET A 32 11.20 -15.69 -12.24
N ALA A 33 11.29 -16.78 -13.00
CA ALA A 33 12.47 -17.64 -12.92
C ALA A 33 13.76 -16.82 -13.08
N GLY A 34 14.66 -16.93 -12.12
CA GLY A 34 15.95 -16.22 -12.10
C GLY A 34 15.92 -14.77 -11.62
N ALA A 35 14.74 -14.17 -11.32
CA ALA A 35 14.66 -12.77 -10.90
C ALA A 35 13.51 -12.48 -9.94
N MET A 36 13.76 -11.60 -8.96
CA MET A 36 12.78 -11.02 -8.04
C MET A 36 12.93 -9.51 -7.98
N THR A 37 11.82 -8.80 -7.87
CA THR A 37 11.81 -7.36 -7.59
C THR A 37 11.35 -7.11 -6.16
N VAL A 38 11.87 -6.04 -5.53
CA VAL A 38 11.57 -5.67 -4.15
C VAL A 38 11.23 -4.18 -4.07
N GLY A 39 10.55 -3.77 -3.02
CA GLY A 39 10.21 -2.39 -2.73
C GLY A 39 9.54 -1.68 -3.90
N ASP A 40 10.02 -0.50 -4.26
CA ASP A 40 9.48 0.33 -5.33
C ASP A 40 9.53 -0.35 -6.69
N ALA A 41 10.57 -1.14 -6.97
CA ALA A 41 10.66 -1.93 -8.20
C ALA A 41 9.54 -2.98 -8.31
N ALA A 42 9.05 -3.51 -7.17
CA ALA A 42 7.89 -4.38 -7.10
C ALA A 42 6.56 -3.63 -7.05
N SER A 43 6.57 -2.29 -7.11
CA SER A 43 5.39 -1.41 -6.96
C SER A 43 4.68 -1.62 -5.61
N LEU A 44 5.39 -1.56 -4.50
CA LEU A 44 4.88 -1.82 -3.16
C LEU A 44 4.64 -0.53 -2.33
N VAL A 45 4.75 0.65 -2.92
CA VAL A 45 4.43 1.91 -2.25
C VAL A 45 2.93 1.94 -1.90
N ASP A 46 2.62 2.29 -0.66
CA ASP A 46 1.23 2.43 -0.21
C ASP A 46 0.52 3.55 -0.98
N PRO A 47 -0.61 3.26 -1.64
CA PRO A 47 -1.25 4.24 -2.52
C PRO A 47 -1.96 5.38 -1.80
N PHE A 48 -2.19 5.27 -0.48
CA PHE A 48 -2.85 6.31 0.31
C PHE A 48 -1.85 7.21 1.02
N SER A 49 -0.93 6.63 1.79
CA SER A 49 0.06 7.37 2.57
C SER A 49 1.31 7.75 1.76
N GLY A 50 1.63 7.02 0.68
CA GLY A 50 2.90 7.14 -0.05
C GLY A 50 4.06 6.46 0.66
N GLU A 51 3.82 5.75 1.75
CA GLU A 51 4.84 5.02 2.51
C GLU A 51 5.29 3.79 1.73
N GLY A 52 6.61 3.58 1.62
CA GLY A 52 7.19 2.45 0.88
C GLY A 52 8.33 1.76 1.61
N ILE A 53 8.93 2.42 2.62
CA ILE A 53 10.14 1.93 3.29
C ILE A 53 9.86 0.60 4.02
N GLY A 54 8.78 0.53 4.80
CA GLY A 54 8.39 -0.68 5.52
C GLY A 54 8.10 -1.84 4.57
N ASN A 55 7.39 -1.58 3.48
CA ASN A 55 7.08 -2.58 2.46
C ASN A 55 8.34 -3.03 1.70
N ALA A 56 9.28 -2.12 1.46
CA ALA A 56 10.57 -2.45 0.85
C ALA A 56 11.40 -3.38 1.75
N LEU A 57 11.49 -3.09 3.05
CA LEU A 57 12.19 -3.94 4.02
C LEU A 57 11.53 -5.31 4.16
N LEU A 58 10.18 -5.36 4.21
CA LEU A 58 9.45 -6.62 4.28
C LEU A 58 9.69 -7.48 3.02
N SER A 59 9.56 -6.88 1.84
CA SER A 59 9.80 -7.60 0.58
C SER A 59 11.23 -8.09 0.44
N ALA A 60 12.23 -7.32 0.89
CA ALA A 60 13.62 -7.73 0.92
C ALA A 60 13.84 -8.92 1.87
N LYS A 61 13.20 -8.91 3.06
CA LYS A 61 13.25 -10.03 4.01
C LYS A 61 12.64 -11.31 3.41
N LEU A 62 11.50 -11.20 2.74
CA LEU A 62 10.87 -12.34 2.06
C LEU A 62 11.73 -12.86 0.91
N THR A 63 12.32 -11.95 0.12
CA THR A 63 13.25 -12.30 -0.95
C THR A 63 14.43 -13.11 -0.42
N SER A 64 15.07 -12.66 0.67
CA SER A 64 16.17 -13.41 1.31
C SER A 64 15.74 -14.81 1.72
N LYS A 65 14.58 -14.93 2.38
CA LYS A 65 14.02 -16.22 2.80
C LYS A 65 13.81 -17.19 1.65
N HIS A 66 13.25 -16.70 0.53
CA HIS A 66 13.01 -17.53 -0.65
C HIS A 66 14.28 -17.83 -1.43
N PHE A 67 15.22 -16.88 -1.47
CA PHE A 67 16.52 -17.07 -2.11
C PHE A 67 17.38 -18.11 -1.39
N ASP A 68 17.45 -18.05 -0.05
CA ASP A 68 18.18 -19.02 0.77
C ASP A 68 17.72 -20.46 0.51
N LYS A 69 16.42 -20.67 0.31
CA LYS A 69 15.87 -21.99 -0.03
C LYS A 69 16.34 -22.51 -1.39
N THR A 70 16.69 -21.61 -2.31
CA THR A 70 17.08 -21.97 -3.67
C THR A 70 18.60 -22.06 -3.89
N LEU A 71 19.42 -21.59 -2.91
CA LEU A 71 20.88 -21.66 -2.98
C LEU A 71 21.44 -23.08 -3.10
N HIS A 72 20.68 -24.07 -2.62
CA HIS A 72 21.06 -25.49 -2.61
C HIS A 72 20.25 -26.33 -3.61
N SER A 73 19.55 -25.71 -4.55
CA SER A 73 18.71 -26.33 -5.58
C SER A 73 19.11 -25.85 -6.98
N ASP A 74 18.30 -26.21 -7.98
CA ASP A 74 18.49 -25.80 -9.40
C ASP A 74 18.30 -24.29 -9.67
N GLY A 75 18.44 -23.47 -8.63
CA GLY A 75 18.30 -22.03 -8.72
C GLY A 75 16.86 -21.55 -8.44
N PHE A 76 16.60 -20.25 -8.70
CA PHE A 76 15.29 -19.64 -8.48
C PHE A 76 14.34 -19.99 -9.62
N THR A 77 13.53 -21.02 -9.40
CA THR A 77 12.59 -21.57 -10.39
C THR A 77 11.30 -20.73 -10.48
N LEU A 78 10.42 -21.09 -11.41
CA LEU A 78 9.12 -20.47 -11.54
C LEU A 78 8.24 -20.75 -10.31
N GLU A 79 8.29 -21.96 -9.78
CA GLU A 79 7.55 -22.37 -8.57
C GLU A 79 8.02 -21.57 -7.34
N ALA A 80 9.34 -21.34 -7.20
CA ALA A 80 9.88 -20.48 -6.14
C ALA A 80 9.44 -19.02 -6.30
N SER A 81 9.35 -18.54 -7.54
CA SER A 81 8.79 -17.23 -7.87
C SER A 81 7.32 -17.11 -7.46
N ASP A 82 6.52 -18.11 -7.76
CA ASP A 82 5.10 -18.13 -7.44
C ASP A 82 4.88 -18.19 -5.92
N ALA A 83 5.63 -19.02 -5.21
CA ALA A 83 5.61 -19.09 -3.74
C ALA A 83 5.99 -17.76 -3.07
N TYR A 84 7.02 -17.06 -3.59
CA TYR A 84 7.38 -15.72 -3.11
C TYR A 84 6.23 -14.72 -3.33
N MET A 85 5.64 -14.72 -4.53
CA MET A 85 4.56 -13.80 -4.86
C MET A 85 3.31 -14.07 -4.03
N GLU A 86 2.97 -15.33 -3.77
CA GLU A 86 1.84 -15.71 -2.93
C GLU A 86 2.04 -15.19 -1.50
N GLU A 87 3.19 -15.49 -0.86
CA GLU A 87 3.50 -15.03 0.49
C GLU A 87 3.51 -13.49 0.58
N LEU A 88 4.08 -12.80 -0.41
CA LEU A 88 4.11 -11.34 -0.46
C LEU A 88 2.71 -10.74 -0.49
N TRP A 89 1.82 -11.27 -1.32
CA TRP A 89 0.46 -10.75 -1.47
C TRP A 89 -0.48 -11.20 -0.36
N ASP A 90 -0.23 -12.32 0.30
CA ASP A 90 -0.95 -12.71 1.51
C ASP A 90 -0.70 -11.71 2.65
N ILE A 91 0.53 -11.23 2.77
CA ILE A 91 0.89 -10.26 3.80
C ILE A 91 0.43 -8.83 3.43
N LEU A 92 0.76 -8.34 2.24
CA LEU A 92 0.55 -6.94 1.86
C LEU A 92 -0.74 -6.69 1.06
N GLY A 93 -1.32 -7.70 0.46
CA GLY A 93 -2.37 -7.51 -0.54
C GLY A 93 -3.64 -6.87 0.01
N LYS A 94 -4.08 -7.28 1.21
CA LYS A 94 -5.28 -6.72 1.85
C LYS A 94 -5.06 -5.26 2.22
N GLU A 95 -3.92 -4.94 2.81
CA GLU A 95 -3.56 -3.60 3.22
C GLU A 95 -3.48 -2.65 2.02
N LEU A 96 -2.68 -2.99 1.01
CA LEU A 96 -2.54 -2.18 -0.21
C LEU A 96 -3.87 -2.03 -0.97
N SER A 97 -4.74 -3.04 -0.93
CA SER A 97 -6.09 -2.95 -1.51
C SER A 97 -6.98 -1.96 -0.77
N ASN A 98 -6.94 -1.97 0.56
CA ASN A 98 -7.65 -1.02 1.41
C ASN A 98 -7.16 0.41 1.16
N SER A 99 -5.85 0.63 1.20
CA SER A 99 -5.22 1.92 0.91
C SER A 99 -5.60 2.45 -0.47
N LYS A 100 -5.67 1.60 -1.48
CA LYS A 100 -6.13 1.99 -2.81
C LYS A 100 -7.59 2.42 -2.82
N THR A 101 -8.43 1.77 -2.06
CA THR A 101 -9.84 2.15 -1.95
C THR A 101 -9.98 3.51 -1.27
N LEU A 102 -9.23 3.74 -0.19
CA LEU A 102 -9.15 5.06 0.46
C LEU A 102 -8.68 6.14 -0.51
N GLN A 103 -7.61 5.88 -1.27
CA GLN A 103 -7.13 6.81 -2.30
C GLN A 103 -8.23 7.16 -3.31
N LYS A 104 -9.02 6.17 -3.75
CA LYS A 104 -10.15 6.42 -4.68
C LYS A 104 -11.24 7.27 -4.04
N MET A 105 -11.60 6.99 -2.79
CA MET A 105 -12.60 7.76 -2.05
C MET A 105 -12.18 9.22 -1.88
N MET A 106 -10.91 9.48 -1.60
CA MET A 106 -10.37 10.84 -1.44
C MET A 106 -10.37 11.65 -2.75
N LYS A 107 -10.53 11.03 -3.92
CA LYS A 107 -10.72 11.74 -5.18
C LYS A 107 -12.12 12.38 -5.31
N TRP A 108 -13.07 11.99 -4.50
CA TRP A 108 -14.41 12.60 -4.49
C TRP A 108 -14.39 13.90 -3.68
N LYS A 109 -14.20 15.02 -4.37
CA LYS A 109 -14.04 16.35 -3.75
C LYS A 109 -15.11 16.67 -2.71
N ARG A 110 -16.37 16.31 -2.95
CA ARG A 110 -17.47 16.54 -2.02
C ARG A 110 -17.28 15.77 -0.71
N LEU A 111 -16.90 14.50 -0.81
CA LEU A 111 -16.64 13.63 0.35
C LEU A 111 -15.44 14.15 1.14
N THR A 112 -14.36 14.44 0.46
CA THR A 112 -13.12 14.96 1.07
C THR A 112 -13.37 16.30 1.78
N SER A 113 -14.06 17.24 1.12
CA SER A 113 -14.39 18.54 1.73
C SER A 113 -15.30 18.37 2.94
N TRP A 114 -16.28 17.49 2.86
CA TRP A 114 -17.17 17.19 3.99
C TRP A 114 -16.39 16.60 5.18
N PHE A 115 -15.47 15.65 4.92
CA PHE A 115 -14.61 15.06 5.94
C PHE A 115 -13.71 16.11 6.61
N ILE A 116 -13.04 16.96 5.83
CA ILE A 116 -12.17 18.02 6.33
C ILE A 116 -12.97 19.02 7.18
N ASN A 117 -14.15 19.42 6.72
CA ASN A 117 -15.01 20.34 7.47
C ASN A 117 -15.48 19.73 8.79
N LYS A 118 -15.76 18.43 8.82
CA LYS A 118 -16.15 17.73 10.05
C LYS A 118 -14.96 17.56 11.00
N ALA A 119 -13.77 17.25 10.46
CA ALA A 119 -12.53 17.16 11.23
C ALA A 119 -12.15 18.51 11.89
N ASN A 120 -12.36 19.62 11.21
CA ASN A 120 -12.14 20.96 11.75
C ASN A 120 -13.10 21.30 12.90
N LYS A 121 -14.30 20.73 12.91
CA LYS A 121 -15.31 20.97 13.95
C LYS A 121 -15.16 20.02 15.14
N LYS A 122 -14.64 18.82 14.93
CA LYS A 122 -14.50 17.78 15.96
C LYS A 122 -13.04 17.34 16.03
N LYS A 123 -12.38 17.69 17.14
CA LYS A 123 -10.97 17.37 17.39
C LYS A 123 -10.70 15.85 17.30
N GLU A 124 -11.64 15.03 17.73
CA GLU A 124 -11.56 13.56 17.68
C GLU A 124 -11.42 13.05 16.23
N ILE A 125 -12.15 13.64 15.27
CA ILE A 125 -12.06 13.27 13.86
C ILE A 125 -10.72 13.75 13.27
N GLY A 126 -10.23 14.91 13.69
CA GLY A 126 -8.92 15.42 13.29
C GLY A 126 -7.77 14.51 13.76
N THR A 127 -7.81 14.07 15.02
CA THR A 127 -6.84 13.12 15.60
C THR A 127 -6.88 11.81 14.84
N MET A 128 -8.07 11.25 14.61
CA MET A 128 -8.27 10.03 13.84
C MET A 128 -7.69 10.14 12.42
N MET A 129 -7.91 11.25 11.72
CA MET A 129 -7.32 11.47 10.40
C MET A 129 -5.79 11.50 10.44
N SER A 130 -5.22 12.09 11.47
CA SER A 130 -3.77 12.09 11.67
C SER A 130 -3.22 10.69 11.94
N GLU A 131 -3.91 9.91 12.75
CA GLU A 131 -3.56 8.52 13.05
C GLU A 131 -3.68 7.62 11.81
N MET A 132 -4.69 7.83 10.97
CA MET A 132 -4.83 7.11 9.69
C MET A 132 -3.66 7.33 8.73
N ILE A 133 -3.09 8.51 8.73
CA ILE A 133 -1.92 8.82 7.89
C ILE A 133 -0.66 8.21 8.52
N ALA A 134 -0.60 8.17 9.85
CA ALA A 134 0.57 7.74 10.60
C ALA A 134 0.63 6.23 10.86
N SER A 135 -0.51 5.53 10.88
CA SER A 135 -0.62 4.13 11.30
C SER A 135 -1.45 3.29 10.33
N LYS A 136 -0.90 2.14 9.96
CA LYS A 136 -1.58 1.14 9.13
C LYS A 136 -2.74 0.46 9.85
N ASP A 137 -2.63 0.30 11.16
CA ASP A 137 -3.68 -0.32 12.00
C ASP A 137 -4.94 0.57 12.04
N ALA A 138 -4.77 1.89 12.16
CA ALA A 138 -5.87 2.84 12.11
C ALA A 138 -6.62 2.84 10.76
N GLN A 139 -5.95 2.54 9.66
CA GLN A 139 -6.60 2.37 8.36
C GLN A 139 -7.54 1.17 8.34
N THR A 140 -7.23 0.12 9.10
CA THR A 140 -8.06 -1.09 9.17
C THR A 140 -9.36 -0.85 9.97
N GLU A 141 -9.33 -0.01 11.00
CA GLU A 141 -10.51 0.34 11.79
C GLU A 141 -11.58 1.10 11.01
N LEU A 142 -11.18 1.86 9.99
CA LEU A 142 -12.13 2.56 9.11
C LEU A 142 -13.09 1.64 8.34
N TRP A 143 -12.70 0.40 8.13
CA TRP A 143 -13.56 -0.58 7.47
C TRP A 143 -14.58 -1.21 8.42
N ASN A 144 -14.58 -0.80 9.71
CA ASN A 144 -15.63 -1.18 10.65
C ASN A 144 -16.89 -0.31 10.39
N PRO A 145 -18.00 -0.89 9.89
CA PRO A 145 -19.21 -0.13 9.57
C PRO A 145 -19.77 0.61 10.79
N TRP A 146 -19.59 0.06 11.99
CA TRP A 146 -20.03 0.67 13.25
C TRP A 146 -19.21 1.91 13.58
N PHE A 147 -17.91 1.86 13.34
CA PHE A 147 -17.02 3.00 13.54
C PHE A 147 -17.37 4.15 12.58
N LEU A 148 -17.56 3.84 11.30
CA LEU A 148 -18.02 4.81 10.30
C LEU A 148 -19.38 5.40 10.68
N PHE A 149 -20.34 4.57 11.08
CA PHE A 149 -21.64 5.02 11.51
C PHE A 149 -21.56 5.97 12.72
N LYS A 150 -20.81 5.61 13.76
CA LYS A 150 -20.60 6.44 14.95
C LYS A 150 -19.95 7.78 14.59
N THR A 151 -18.97 7.78 13.72
CA THR A 151 -18.22 8.98 13.31
C THR A 151 -19.02 9.87 12.36
N LEU A 152 -19.87 9.28 11.52
CA LEU A 152 -20.64 9.97 10.48
C LEU A 152 -22.00 10.48 10.98
N VAL A 153 -22.68 9.73 11.83
CA VAL A 153 -24.09 9.95 12.17
C VAL A 153 -24.26 10.62 13.52
N LEU A 154 -23.40 10.36 14.50
CA LEU A 154 -23.52 11.00 15.81
C LEU A 154 -23.09 12.47 15.75
N PRO A 155 -23.90 13.38 16.30
CA PRO A 155 -23.69 14.83 16.27
C PRO A 155 -22.42 15.27 16.99
#